data_008d5a7e58b75002e7aa1d1ee51fcbe5
#
_entry.id   008d5a7e58b75002e7aa1d1ee51fcbe5
#
_cell.length_a   1.000
_cell.length_b   1.000
_cell.length_c   1.000
_cell.angle_alpha   90.00
_cell.angle_beta   90.00
_cell.angle_gamma   90.00
#
_symmetry.space_group_name_H-M   'P 1'
#
loop_
_entity.id
_entity.type
_entity.pdbx_description
1 polymer ?
#
loop_
_entity_poly.entity_id
_entity_poly.type
_entity_poly.pdbx_seq_one_letter_code
_entity_poly.pdbx_strand_id
1 'polypeptide(L)'
;KAKTELTPEEKLLHAIFGRAGEDVKNESLDVPSGVEGIVIHTERFSRRMSLPEDERKKFEAVVRKAEKASNTEVATAFLAFLEQFERVLGRRLTDEDGAELRKSEDVRVLAEYADRFDDHFTELDIRSPQKRKDLEQLKRETSGAFKEQIQIRDRELNSLKRGDELPSGVLQMVKVYVASKRQISVGDKMAGRHGNKGVISKVF
;
A
#
# COMPACT_ATOMS: atom_id res chain seq x y z
N LYS A 1 -12.74 1.95 18.55
CA LYS A 1 -13.55 1.28 17.53
C LYS A 1 -14.75 2.13 17.18
N ALA A 2 -15.00 2.39 15.91
CA ALA A 2 -16.23 3.06 15.50
C ALA A 2 -17.42 2.13 15.76
N LYS A 3 -18.54 2.69 16.22
CA LYS A 3 -19.76 1.94 16.43
C LYS A 3 -20.29 1.51 15.04
N THR A 4 -20.33 0.22 14.76
CA THR A 4 -20.69 -0.31 13.43
C THR A 4 -22.19 -0.40 13.21
N GLU A 5 -23.00 -0.38 14.28
CA GLU A 5 -24.45 -0.41 14.21
C GLU A 5 -25.02 0.78 15.00
N LEU A 6 -25.52 1.73 14.27
CA LEU A 6 -26.31 2.83 14.81
C LEU A 6 -27.77 2.36 14.95
N THR A 7 -28.37 2.63 16.10
CA THR A 7 -29.84 2.47 16.25
C THR A 7 -30.58 3.37 15.27
N PRO A 8 -31.85 3.09 14.92
CA PRO A 8 -32.64 3.96 14.04
C PRO A 8 -32.71 5.41 14.53
N GLU A 9 -32.74 5.60 15.86
CA GLU A 9 -32.74 6.90 16.50
C GLU A 9 -31.44 7.65 16.37
N GLU A 10 -30.28 6.93 16.54
CA GLU A 10 -28.97 7.49 16.32
C GLU A 10 -28.74 7.87 14.85
N LYS A 11 -29.25 7.06 13.89
CA LYS A 11 -29.22 7.39 12.46
C LYS A 11 -29.98 8.68 12.16
N LEU A 12 -31.13 8.88 12.82
CA LEU A 12 -31.91 10.08 12.67
C LEU A 12 -31.21 11.31 13.26
N LEU A 13 -30.58 11.17 14.42
CA LEU A 13 -29.74 12.21 15.04
C LEU A 13 -28.56 12.59 14.18
N HIS A 14 -27.86 11.59 13.59
CA HIS A 14 -26.77 11.83 12.65
C HIS A 14 -27.24 12.52 11.36
N ALA A 15 -28.47 12.28 10.91
CA ALA A 15 -29.05 12.96 9.75
C ALA A 15 -29.40 14.41 10.04
N ILE A 16 -29.84 14.72 11.27
CA ILE A 16 -30.28 16.07 11.69
C ILE A 16 -29.10 16.96 12.09
N PHE A 17 -28.15 16.42 12.85
CA PHE A 17 -27.03 17.18 13.41
C PHE A 17 -25.71 17.05 12.65
N GLY A 18 -25.69 16.32 11.53
CA GLY A 18 -24.49 16.02 10.78
C GLY A 18 -23.62 14.98 11.50
N ARG A 19 -22.52 14.56 10.85
CA ARG A 19 -21.55 13.57 11.38
C ARG A 19 -20.65 14.12 12.50
N ALA A 20 -21.06 15.14 13.21
CA ALA A 20 -20.34 15.67 14.36
C ALA A 20 -20.52 14.72 15.55
N GLY A 21 -19.64 13.75 15.65
CA GLY A 21 -19.58 12.80 16.75
C GLY A 21 -19.74 11.35 16.32
N GLU A 22 -18.80 10.83 15.51
CA GLU A 22 -18.59 9.39 15.53
C GLU A 22 -18.15 9.02 16.96
N ASP A 23 -19.06 8.43 17.73
CA ASP A 23 -18.74 7.89 19.04
C ASP A 23 -17.68 6.80 18.92
N VAL A 24 -16.43 7.22 19.10
CA VAL A 24 -15.30 6.31 19.12
C VAL A 24 -15.23 5.64 20.48
N LYS A 25 -15.65 4.39 20.56
CA LYS A 25 -15.55 3.60 21.78
C LYS A 25 -14.13 3.09 21.97
N ASN A 26 -13.59 3.27 23.18
CA ASN A 26 -12.35 2.63 23.58
C ASN A 26 -12.65 1.16 23.96
N GLU A 27 -12.11 0.21 23.16
CA GLU A 27 -12.18 -1.23 23.42
C GLU A 27 -10.78 -1.79 23.74
N SER A 28 -9.94 -1.01 24.43
CA SER A 28 -8.61 -1.46 24.86
C SER A 28 -8.72 -2.58 25.89
N LEU A 29 -7.74 -3.46 25.88
CA LEU A 29 -7.55 -4.44 26.95
C LEU A 29 -7.02 -3.72 28.18
N ASP A 30 -7.63 -3.97 29.33
CA ASP A 30 -7.14 -3.49 30.62
C ASP A 30 -6.11 -4.46 31.20
N VAL A 31 -5.10 -3.91 31.84
CA VAL A 31 -4.09 -4.72 32.53
C VAL A 31 -4.72 -5.34 33.79
N PRO A 32 -4.69 -6.69 33.93
CA PRO A 32 -5.25 -7.34 35.11
C PRO A 32 -4.58 -6.85 36.39
N SER A 33 -5.33 -6.83 37.51
CA SER A 33 -4.79 -6.47 38.82
C SER A 33 -3.63 -7.39 39.23
N GLY A 34 -2.57 -6.82 39.76
CA GLY A 34 -1.38 -7.56 40.17
C GLY A 34 -0.36 -7.86 39.07
N VAL A 35 -0.59 -7.41 37.84
CA VAL A 35 0.40 -7.49 36.77
C VAL A 35 1.23 -6.22 36.74
N GLU A 36 2.55 -6.39 36.96
CA GLU A 36 3.53 -5.31 36.89
C GLU A 36 4.53 -5.61 35.76
N GLY A 37 4.99 -4.58 35.08
CA GLY A 37 5.97 -4.75 34.02
C GLY A 37 6.50 -3.42 33.48
N ILE A 38 7.55 -3.51 32.67
CA ILE A 38 8.19 -2.37 32.00
C ILE A 38 7.82 -2.41 30.55
N VAL A 39 7.30 -1.30 30.02
CA VAL A 39 7.02 -1.17 28.59
C VAL A 39 8.35 -1.09 27.83
N ILE A 40 8.61 -2.07 26.97
CA ILE A 40 9.84 -2.16 26.19
C ILE A 40 9.68 -1.65 24.77
N HIS A 41 8.48 -1.76 24.21
CA HIS A 41 8.20 -1.32 22.84
C HIS A 41 6.72 -1.02 22.67
N THR A 42 6.41 -0.11 21.76
CA THR A 42 5.04 0.24 21.37
C THR A 42 4.94 0.35 19.85
N GLU A 43 3.91 -0.25 19.27
CA GLU A 43 3.56 -0.14 17.87
C GLU A 43 2.18 0.50 17.74
N ARG A 44 2.06 1.51 16.89
CA ARG A 44 0.79 2.20 16.64
C ARG A 44 0.36 1.94 15.20
N PHE A 45 -0.85 1.44 15.04
CA PHE A 45 -1.49 1.20 13.76
C PHE A 45 -2.70 2.13 13.64
N SER A 46 -2.85 2.79 12.48
CA SER A 46 -3.98 3.70 12.25
C SER A 46 -4.44 3.67 10.81
N ARG A 47 -5.76 3.79 10.61
CA ARG A 47 -6.28 4.03 9.26
C ARG A 47 -5.99 5.46 8.84
N ARG A 48 -5.77 5.68 7.54
CA ARG A 48 -5.51 7.00 6.96
C ARG A 48 -6.52 8.07 7.41
N MET A 49 -7.80 7.69 7.54
CA MET A 49 -8.87 8.61 7.92
C MET A 49 -8.78 9.11 9.37
N SER A 50 -8.04 8.44 10.23
CA SER A 50 -7.89 8.78 11.65
C SER A 50 -6.55 9.43 12.00
N LEU A 51 -5.72 9.73 11.01
CA LEU A 51 -4.43 10.40 11.23
C LEU A 51 -4.62 11.91 11.52
N PRO A 52 -3.91 12.46 12.51
CA PRO A 52 -3.81 13.90 12.71
C PRO A 52 -3.25 14.61 11.47
N GLU A 53 -3.56 15.89 11.32
CA GLU A 53 -3.19 16.66 10.12
C GLU A 53 -1.69 16.69 9.83
N ASP A 54 -0.88 16.77 10.88
CA ASP A 54 0.59 16.77 10.76
C ASP A 54 1.14 15.41 10.30
N GLU A 55 0.59 14.31 10.82
CA GLU A 55 0.95 12.96 10.40
C GLU A 55 0.45 12.67 8.99
N ARG A 56 -0.72 13.22 8.62
CA ARG A 56 -1.27 13.10 7.27
C ARG A 56 -0.37 13.74 6.22
N LYS A 57 0.16 14.94 6.50
CA LYS A 57 1.11 15.62 5.60
C LYS A 57 2.40 14.81 5.41
N LYS A 58 2.94 14.24 6.49
CA LYS A 58 4.12 13.36 6.42
C LYS A 58 3.82 12.10 5.59
N PHE A 59 2.66 11.50 5.81
CA PHE A 59 2.21 10.34 5.07
C PHE A 59 2.04 10.63 3.58
N GLU A 60 1.43 11.76 3.22
CA GLU A 60 1.30 12.20 1.82
C GLU A 60 2.67 12.42 1.16
N ALA A 61 3.65 12.94 1.90
CA ALA A 61 5.01 13.07 1.38
C ALA A 61 5.66 11.71 1.10
N VAL A 62 5.44 10.71 1.97
CA VAL A 62 5.90 9.33 1.76
C VAL A 62 5.24 8.70 0.54
N VAL A 63 3.92 8.85 0.39
CA VAL A 63 3.17 8.35 -0.77
C VAL A 63 3.69 8.98 -2.06
N ARG A 64 3.88 10.31 -2.10
CA ARG A 64 4.44 11.01 -3.27
C ARG A 64 5.85 10.53 -3.63
N LYS A 65 6.67 10.26 -2.63
CA LYS A 65 8.03 9.73 -2.85
C LYS A 65 7.99 8.32 -3.44
N ALA A 66 7.13 7.45 -2.89
CA ALA A 66 6.92 6.11 -3.41
C ALA A 66 6.37 6.14 -4.83
N GLU A 67 5.36 6.96 -5.11
CA GLU A 67 4.76 7.15 -6.43
C GLU A 67 5.81 7.61 -7.47
N LYS A 68 6.67 8.56 -7.10
CA LYS A 68 7.75 9.00 -7.98
C LYS A 68 8.75 7.87 -8.26
N ALA A 69 9.11 7.07 -7.27
CA ALA A 69 10.03 5.96 -7.43
C ALA A 69 9.43 4.87 -8.35
N SER A 70 8.20 4.42 -8.07
CA SER A 70 7.53 3.40 -8.87
C SER A 70 7.24 3.88 -10.30
N ASN A 71 6.87 5.15 -10.50
CA ASN A 71 6.73 5.73 -11.85
C ASN A 71 8.06 5.74 -12.62
N THR A 72 9.20 5.90 -11.94
CA THR A 72 10.52 5.81 -12.59
C THR A 72 10.79 4.41 -13.12
N GLU A 73 10.40 3.38 -12.40
CA GLU A 73 10.53 1.99 -12.83
C GLU A 73 9.64 1.69 -14.03
N VAL A 74 8.37 2.14 -13.98
CA VAL A 74 7.44 2.03 -15.13
C VAL A 74 8.00 2.75 -16.34
N ALA A 75 8.46 4.00 -16.19
CA ALA A 75 9.01 4.80 -17.29
C ALA A 75 10.25 4.15 -17.90
N THR A 76 11.12 3.58 -17.09
CA THR A 76 12.32 2.88 -17.57
C THR A 76 11.96 1.65 -18.41
N ALA A 77 11.04 0.82 -17.91
CA ALA A 77 10.56 -0.36 -18.64
C ALA A 77 9.82 0.04 -19.93
N PHE A 78 9.03 1.12 -19.87
CA PHE A 78 8.31 1.63 -21.04
C PHE A 78 9.24 2.22 -22.09
N LEU A 79 10.27 2.95 -21.71
CA LEU A 79 11.27 3.48 -22.66
C LEU A 79 12.01 2.37 -23.39
N ALA A 80 12.34 1.26 -22.74
CA ALA A 80 12.94 0.10 -23.37
C ALA A 80 12.00 -0.55 -24.41
N PHE A 81 10.71 -0.61 -24.10
CA PHE A 81 9.68 -1.03 -25.04
C PHE A 81 9.54 -0.05 -26.22
N LEU A 82 9.44 1.26 -25.95
CA LEU A 82 9.31 2.30 -26.97
C LEU A 82 10.44 2.26 -27.99
N GLU A 83 11.66 1.97 -27.56
CA GLU A 83 12.78 1.90 -28.50
C GLU A 83 12.58 0.83 -29.57
N GLN A 84 12.08 -0.33 -29.21
CA GLN A 84 11.80 -1.42 -30.14
C GLN A 84 10.56 -1.10 -30.99
N PHE A 85 9.53 -0.53 -30.37
CA PHE A 85 8.29 -0.20 -31.02
C PHE A 85 8.47 0.87 -32.10
N GLU A 86 9.17 1.97 -31.81
CA GLU A 86 9.46 3.04 -32.77
C GLU A 86 10.34 2.58 -33.93
N ARG A 87 11.25 1.63 -33.68
CA ARG A 87 12.09 1.03 -34.74
C ARG A 87 11.24 0.34 -35.79
N VAL A 88 10.20 -0.41 -35.39
CA VAL A 88 9.27 -1.08 -36.30
C VAL A 88 8.27 -0.08 -36.92
N LEU A 89 7.78 0.86 -36.11
CA LEU A 89 6.87 1.91 -36.58
C LEU A 89 7.51 2.81 -37.66
N GLY A 90 8.83 3.06 -37.51
CA GLY A 90 9.59 3.93 -38.42
C GLY A 90 9.38 5.43 -38.16
N ARG A 91 8.75 5.80 -37.06
CA ARG A 91 8.62 7.18 -36.58
C ARG A 91 8.65 7.21 -35.08
N ARG A 92 8.96 8.39 -34.49
CA ARG A 92 8.91 8.60 -33.04
C ARG A 92 7.48 8.87 -32.58
N LEU A 93 7.18 8.44 -31.40
CA LEU A 93 5.94 8.74 -30.72
C LEU A 93 6.07 10.07 -29.98
N THR A 94 5.01 10.87 -30.05
CA THR A 94 4.90 12.16 -29.40
C THR A 94 3.78 12.12 -28.36
N ASP A 95 3.90 12.94 -27.33
CA ASP A 95 2.84 13.20 -26.37
C ASP A 95 1.75 14.12 -26.96
N GLU A 96 0.77 14.50 -26.13
CA GLU A 96 -0.33 15.38 -26.53
C GLU A 96 0.15 16.78 -26.95
N ASP A 97 1.28 17.23 -26.44
CA ASP A 97 1.91 18.52 -26.74
C ASP A 97 2.83 18.45 -27.97
N GLY A 98 2.99 17.27 -28.58
CA GLY A 98 3.84 17.05 -29.75
C GLY A 98 5.33 16.85 -29.43
N ALA A 99 5.71 16.74 -28.17
CA ALA A 99 7.08 16.45 -27.78
C ALA A 99 7.40 14.94 -27.89
N GLU A 100 8.63 14.62 -28.29
CA GLU A 100 9.06 13.22 -28.41
C GLU A 100 9.10 12.54 -27.04
N LEU A 101 8.32 11.48 -26.84
CA LEU A 101 8.24 10.75 -25.57
C LEU A 101 9.60 10.26 -25.04
N ARG A 102 10.49 9.80 -25.91
CA ARG A 102 11.83 9.34 -25.51
C ARG A 102 12.74 10.45 -25.00
N LYS A 103 12.43 11.72 -25.27
CA LYS A 103 13.17 12.88 -24.77
C LYS A 103 12.52 13.53 -23.56
N SER A 104 11.36 13.03 -23.16
CA SER A 104 10.68 13.55 -21.98
C SER A 104 11.47 13.23 -20.72
N GLU A 105 11.83 14.26 -19.96
CA GLU A 105 12.43 14.13 -18.62
C GLU A 105 11.36 13.93 -17.55
N ASP A 106 10.10 14.18 -17.88
CA ASP A 106 8.99 14.01 -16.93
C ASP A 106 8.54 12.55 -16.89
N VAL A 107 8.95 11.89 -15.81
CA VAL A 107 8.61 10.51 -15.51
C VAL A 107 7.09 10.28 -15.42
N ARG A 108 6.31 11.31 -15.05
CA ARG A 108 4.85 11.20 -14.93
C ARG A 108 4.20 11.06 -16.30
N VAL A 109 4.62 11.91 -17.26
CA VAL A 109 4.11 11.86 -18.63
C VAL A 109 4.38 10.48 -19.23
N LEU A 110 5.57 9.94 -19.03
CA LEU A 110 5.92 8.59 -19.51
C LEU A 110 5.08 7.50 -18.85
N ALA A 111 4.85 7.57 -17.55
CA ALA A 111 4.04 6.60 -16.83
C ALA A 111 2.56 6.68 -17.24
N GLU A 112 1.99 7.89 -17.38
CA GLU A 112 0.61 8.10 -17.84
C GLU A 112 0.41 7.61 -19.27
N TYR A 113 1.39 7.82 -20.15
CA TYR A 113 1.34 7.30 -21.51
C TYR A 113 1.43 5.78 -21.53
N ALA A 114 2.27 5.19 -20.67
CA ALA A 114 2.36 3.74 -20.51
C ALA A 114 1.04 3.13 -20.02
N ASP A 115 0.35 3.77 -19.08
CA ASP A 115 -0.95 3.34 -18.56
C ASP A 115 -2.02 3.28 -19.67
N ARG A 116 -2.00 4.24 -20.58
CA ARG A 116 -2.96 4.37 -21.70
C ARG A 116 -2.42 3.88 -23.03
N PHE A 117 -1.30 3.17 -23.04
CA PHE A 117 -0.66 2.77 -24.29
C PHE A 117 -1.57 1.95 -25.22
N ASP A 118 -2.45 1.13 -24.67
CA ASP A 118 -3.39 0.33 -25.46
C ASP A 118 -4.39 1.21 -26.22
N ASP A 119 -4.84 2.30 -25.63
CA ASP A 119 -5.75 3.27 -26.26
C ASP A 119 -4.99 4.07 -27.33
N HIS A 120 -3.83 4.61 -26.99
CA HIS A 120 -2.97 5.32 -27.95
C HIS A 120 -2.58 4.44 -29.13
N PHE A 121 -2.34 3.14 -28.92
CA PHE A 121 -2.05 2.21 -30.01
C PHE A 121 -3.21 2.08 -31.00
N THR A 122 -4.46 2.10 -30.53
CA THR A 122 -5.65 2.00 -31.39
C THR A 122 -5.84 3.25 -32.26
N GLU A 123 -5.45 4.40 -31.75
CA GLU A 123 -5.55 5.71 -32.40
C GLU A 123 -4.42 5.99 -33.42
N LEU A 124 -3.35 5.18 -33.39
CA LEU A 124 -2.21 5.35 -34.28
C LEU A 124 -2.62 5.13 -35.76
N ASP A 125 -2.40 6.15 -36.60
CA ASP A 125 -2.54 6.04 -38.06
C ASP A 125 -1.40 5.19 -38.63
N ILE A 126 -1.69 3.91 -38.88
CA ILE A 126 -0.79 2.93 -39.46
C ILE A 126 -1.35 2.50 -40.82
N ARG A 127 -0.86 3.11 -41.89
CA ARG A 127 -1.37 2.88 -43.24
C ARG A 127 -1.11 1.48 -43.80
N SER A 128 -0.06 0.81 -43.35
CA SER A 128 0.33 -0.53 -43.83
C SER A 128 -0.26 -1.63 -42.93
N PRO A 129 -1.12 -2.53 -43.46
CA PRO A 129 -1.68 -3.63 -42.71
C PRO A 129 -0.61 -4.60 -42.18
N GLN A 130 0.48 -4.78 -42.92
CA GLN A 130 1.58 -5.63 -42.51
C GLN A 130 2.30 -5.04 -41.28
N LYS A 131 2.66 -3.76 -41.35
CA LYS A 131 3.28 -3.07 -40.17
C LYS A 131 2.39 -3.12 -38.94
N ARG A 132 1.07 -3.02 -39.12
CA ARG A 132 0.12 -3.12 -37.99
C ARG A 132 0.19 -4.48 -37.33
N LYS A 133 0.24 -5.57 -38.10
CA LYS A 133 0.38 -6.92 -37.58
C LYS A 133 1.72 -7.11 -36.87
N ASP A 134 2.81 -6.61 -37.44
CA ASP A 134 4.15 -6.72 -36.84
C ASP A 134 4.21 -5.95 -35.49
N LEU A 135 3.59 -4.78 -35.41
CA LEU A 135 3.48 -3.98 -34.19
C LEU A 135 2.57 -4.64 -33.14
N GLU A 136 1.47 -5.25 -33.56
CA GLU A 136 0.60 -6.02 -32.65
C GLU A 136 1.32 -7.25 -32.06
N GLN A 137 2.12 -7.92 -32.89
CA GLN A 137 2.93 -9.05 -32.44
C GLN A 137 4.00 -8.57 -31.45
N LEU A 138 4.76 -7.54 -31.80
CA LEU A 138 5.77 -6.94 -30.92
C LEU A 138 5.15 -6.49 -29.60
N LYS A 139 3.99 -5.84 -29.63
CA LYS A 139 3.25 -5.43 -28.45
C LYS A 139 2.92 -6.62 -27.57
N ARG A 140 2.44 -7.74 -28.11
CA ARG A 140 2.14 -8.97 -27.34
C ARG A 140 3.37 -9.56 -26.68
N GLU A 141 4.50 -9.57 -27.37
CA GLU A 141 5.74 -10.17 -26.91
C GLU A 141 6.48 -9.33 -25.87
N THR A 142 6.45 -7.99 -26.01
CA THR A 142 7.34 -7.12 -25.24
C THR A 142 6.63 -6.20 -24.24
N SER A 143 5.31 -5.99 -24.36
CA SER A 143 4.57 -5.11 -23.43
C SER A 143 4.44 -5.67 -22.02
N GLY A 144 4.73 -6.96 -21.82
CA GLY A 144 4.60 -7.63 -20.52
C GLY A 144 5.41 -6.95 -19.43
N ALA A 145 6.64 -6.54 -19.73
CA ALA A 145 7.57 -5.98 -18.76
C ALA A 145 7.04 -4.67 -18.13
N PHE A 146 6.63 -3.69 -18.94
CA PHE A 146 6.12 -2.43 -18.38
C PHE A 146 4.72 -2.58 -17.78
N LYS A 147 3.88 -3.48 -18.31
CA LYS A 147 2.56 -3.79 -17.73
C LYS A 147 2.66 -4.47 -16.37
N GLU A 148 3.66 -5.32 -16.17
CA GLU A 148 3.96 -5.90 -14.87
C GLU A 148 4.38 -4.83 -13.87
N GLN A 149 5.24 -3.88 -14.27
CA GLN A 149 5.63 -2.75 -13.42
C GLN A 149 4.44 -1.85 -13.06
N ILE A 150 3.52 -1.59 -13.99
CA ILE A 150 2.27 -0.88 -13.70
C ILE A 150 1.46 -1.61 -12.62
N GLN A 151 1.30 -2.93 -12.74
CA GLN A 151 0.56 -3.72 -11.75
C GLN A 151 1.24 -3.72 -10.38
N ILE A 152 2.56 -3.79 -10.33
CA ILE A 152 3.34 -3.72 -9.07
C ILE A 152 3.13 -2.34 -8.44
N ARG A 153 3.33 -1.26 -9.20
CA ARG A 153 3.10 0.12 -8.76
C ARG A 153 1.71 0.29 -8.17
N ASP A 154 0.68 -0.15 -8.89
CA ASP A 154 -0.71 0.03 -8.46
C ASP A 154 -1.02 -0.75 -7.18
N ARG A 155 -0.46 -1.96 -7.02
CA ARG A 155 -0.59 -2.73 -5.77
C ARG A 155 0.08 -2.03 -4.60
N GLU A 156 1.32 -1.57 -4.78
CA GLU A 156 2.09 -0.88 -3.74
C GLU A 156 1.43 0.44 -3.34
N LEU A 157 1.04 1.27 -4.32
CA LEU A 157 0.37 2.54 -4.04
C LEU A 157 -1.00 2.34 -3.39
N ASN A 158 -1.76 1.33 -3.81
CA ASN A 158 -3.04 1.01 -3.17
C ASN A 158 -2.85 0.51 -1.73
N SER A 159 -1.84 -0.33 -1.48
CA SER A 159 -1.48 -0.77 -0.14
C SER A 159 -1.09 0.41 0.76
N LEU A 160 -0.19 1.27 0.26
CA LEU A 160 0.21 2.49 0.98
C LEU A 160 -0.99 3.43 1.21
N LYS A 161 -1.83 3.68 0.21
CA LYS A 161 -2.98 4.59 0.31
C LYS A 161 -4.07 4.09 1.27
N ARG A 162 -4.20 2.77 1.46
CA ARG A 162 -5.15 2.18 2.43
C ARG A 162 -4.70 2.41 3.87
N GLY A 163 -3.38 2.51 4.12
CA GLY A 163 -2.80 2.51 5.45
C GLY A 163 -2.81 1.10 6.07
N ASP A 164 -2.66 1.03 7.39
CA ASP A 164 -2.59 -0.25 8.09
C ASP A 164 -3.89 -1.06 7.96
N GLU A 165 -3.76 -2.36 7.73
CA GLU A 165 -4.88 -3.30 7.68
C GLU A 165 -5.40 -3.57 9.08
N LEU A 166 -6.42 -2.83 9.47
CA LEU A 166 -7.10 -3.00 10.74
C LEU A 166 -8.45 -3.71 10.55
N PRO A 167 -8.91 -4.49 11.54
CA PRO A 167 -10.23 -5.10 11.52
C PRO A 167 -11.35 -4.09 11.26
N SER A 168 -12.50 -4.57 10.75
CA SER A 168 -13.64 -3.70 10.48
C SER A 168 -14.06 -2.93 11.72
N GLY A 169 -14.31 -1.62 11.56
CA GLY A 169 -14.68 -0.71 12.64
C GLY A 169 -13.55 -0.26 13.56
N VAL A 170 -12.33 -0.81 13.45
CA VAL A 170 -11.17 -0.34 14.22
C VAL A 170 -10.54 0.86 13.52
N LEU A 171 -10.44 1.99 14.18
CA LEU A 171 -9.82 3.21 13.67
C LEU A 171 -8.33 3.25 13.98
N GLN A 172 -7.96 2.88 15.19
CA GLN A 172 -6.59 2.82 15.67
C GLN A 172 -6.40 1.60 16.55
N MET A 173 -5.20 1.03 16.52
CA MET A 173 -4.77 -0.05 17.39
C MET A 173 -3.36 0.26 17.89
N VAL A 174 -3.14 0.06 19.17
CA VAL A 174 -1.81 0.19 19.77
C VAL A 174 -1.44 -1.15 20.39
N LYS A 175 -0.28 -1.69 20.00
CA LYS A 175 0.34 -2.85 20.65
C LYS A 175 1.39 -2.35 21.60
N VAL A 176 1.26 -2.74 22.84
CA VAL A 176 2.22 -2.41 23.90
C VAL A 176 2.90 -3.69 24.35
N TYR A 177 4.21 -3.75 24.21
CA TYR A 177 5.03 -4.88 24.65
C TYR A 177 5.55 -4.60 26.06
N VAL A 178 5.14 -5.45 26.98
CA VAL A 178 5.48 -5.30 28.40
C VAL A 178 6.36 -6.46 28.83
N ALA A 179 7.54 -6.15 29.37
CA ALA A 179 8.40 -7.12 30.00
C ALA A 179 8.07 -7.22 31.49
N SER A 180 7.77 -8.41 31.97
CA SER A 180 7.57 -8.70 33.39
C SER A 180 8.57 -9.74 33.85
N LYS A 181 9.12 -9.53 35.07
CA LYS A 181 10.02 -10.49 35.70
C LYS A 181 9.21 -11.33 36.70
N ARG A 182 9.18 -12.64 36.48
CA ARG A 182 8.50 -13.58 37.37
C ARG A 182 9.52 -14.46 38.04
N GLN A 183 9.40 -14.61 39.35
CA GLN A 183 10.22 -15.56 40.09
C GLN A 183 9.77 -16.99 39.77
N ILE A 184 10.75 -17.85 39.62
CA ILE A 184 10.53 -19.28 39.40
C ILE A 184 10.29 -19.96 40.75
N SER A 185 9.30 -20.86 40.80
CA SER A 185 8.97 -21.65 41.96
C SER A 185 9.07 -23.14 41.68
N VAL A 186 9.23 -23.91 42.77
CA VAL A 186 9.17 -25.38 42.66
C VAL A 186 7.79 -25.82 42.20
N GLY A 187 7.75 -26.68 41.19
CA GLY A 187 6.51 -27.10 40.50
C GLY A 187 6.22 -26.40 39.20
N ASP A 188 6.94 -25.33 38.86
CA ASP A 188 6.76 -24.65 37.57
C ASP A 188 7.24 -25.52 36.42
N LYS A 189 6.43 -25.55 35.35
CA LYS A 189 6.74 -26.29 34.13
C LYS A 189 7.56 -25.42 33.18
N MET A 190 8.72 -25.91 32.79
CA MET A 190 9.64 -25.25 31.87
C MET A 190 9.89 -26.09 30.64
N ALA A 191 10.11 -25.43 29.49
CA ALA A 191 10.46 -26.10 28.27
C ALA A 191 11.57 -25.35 27.52
N GLY A 192 12.46 -26.09 26.92
CA GLY A 192 13.47 -25.55 25.99
C GLY A 192 12.96 -25.45 24.58
N ARG A 193 13.76 -24.81 23.69
CA ARG A 193 13.41 -24.58 22.26
C ARG A 193 13.29 -25.89 21.47
N HIS A 194 13.87 -27.00 21.92
CA HIS A 194 13.91 -28.28 21.23
C HIS A 194 12.91 -29.31 21.77
N GLY A 195 11.88 -28.85 22.48
CA GLY A 195 10.80 -29.73 22.97
C GLY A 195 11.12 -30.45 24.26
N ASN A 196 12.28 -30.25 24.86
CA ASN A 196 12.62 -30.73 26.19
C ASN A 196 11.78 -29.98 27.24
N LYS A 197 10.90 -30.69 27.91
CA LYS A 197 10.00 -30.15 28.93
C LYS A 197 10.31 -30.82 30.29
N GLY A 198 10.23 -30.03 31.34
CA GLY A 198 10.46 -30.52 32.69
C GLY A 198 9.73 -29.67 33.74
N VAL A 199 9.73 -30.15 34.95
CA VAL A 199 9.18 -29.43 36.11
C VAL A 199 10.33 -29.12 37.07
N ILE A 200 10.31 -27.90 37.63
CA ILE A 200 11.34 -27.47 38.56
C ILE A 200 11.13 -28.20 39.86
N SER A 201 12.10 -29.03 40.24
CA SER A 201 12.06 -29.82 41.46
C SER A 201 12.69 -29.09 42.67
N LYS A 202 13.67 -28.17 42.40
CA LYS A 202 14.38 -27.44 43.46
C LYS A 202 14.93 -26.12 42.91
N VAL A 203 14.96 -25.11 43.75
CA VAL A 203 15.60 -23.81 43.50
C VAL A 203 16.70 -23.66 44.56
N PHE A 204 17.90 -23.33 44.16
CA PHE A 204 19.07 -23.15 45.04
C PHE A 204 19.29 -21.66 45.32
#